data_eb7aad25ad48c1f907e5259d11bc0317
#
_entry.id   eb7aad25ad48c1f907e5259d11bc0317
#
_cell.length_a   1.000
_cell.length_b   1.000
_cell.length_c   1.000
_cell.angle_alpha   90.00
_cell.angle_beta   90.00
_cell.angle_gamma   90.00
#
_symmetry.space_group_name_H-M   'P 1'
#
loop_
_entity.id
_entity.type
_entity.pdbx_description
1 polymer ?
#
loop_
_entity_poly.entity_id
_entity_poly.type
_entity_poly.pdbx_seq_one_letter_code
_entity_poly.pdbx_strand_id
1 'polypeptide(L)'
;MEANFHIPHSLAPLVHVIWEQRSPGSSAWRILPSGKVELIFNLGPPMDRVEGKRVGGSFDPTAWFCFLSGLHTRPLDMSFHNFHVIGVQMEPIAVKALFGIPCKEVRDWAVHGEELLAEIRMIEDHLRGPGTFHEKACWLERLLHGLLARSPDLERAVQLRGAVAVMVAEGKEGQRVRAEGRLGYSRMHTNRLFQEWMGLPPGAFLRLQRFVGAVHHLHGSSDELTSVAYANGYHDQAHFIHSFHDFAGMAPGRYRALRTELPGQLAL
;
A
#
# COMPACT_ATOMS: atom_id res chain seq x y z
N MET A 1 1.71 10.78 -19.10
CA MET A 1 1.34 10.72 -17.67
C MET A 1 2.29 11.62 -16.91
N GLU A 2 1.79 12.55 -16.11
CA GLU A 2 2.62 13.43 -15.26
C GLU A 2 2.56 12.93 -13.84
N ALA A 3 3.72 12.83 -13.17
CA ALA A 3 3.80 12.40 -11.77
C ALA A 3 4.76 13.32 -11.00
N ASN A 4 4.33 13.74 -9.80
CA ASN A 4 5.11 14.52 -8.85
C ASN A 4 5.22 13.74 -7.54
N PHE A 5 6.36 13.89 -6.83
CA PHE A 5 6.61 13.18 -5.57
C PHE A 5 7.18 14.13 -4.51
N HIS A 6 6.74 13.94 -3.27
CA HIS A 6 7.23 14.63 -2.08
C HIS A 6 7.53 13.61 -0.98
N ILE A 7 8.74 13.62 -0.44
CA ILE A 7 9.15 12.71 0.65
C ILE A 7 8.94 13.41 1.99
N PRO A 8 7.95 13.00 2.79
CA PRO A 8 7.63 13.65 4.06
C PRO A 8 8.55 13.15 5.18
N HIS A 9 9.76 13.69 5.28
CA HIS A 9 10.77 13.24 6.24
C HIS A 9 10.30 13.30 7.70
N SER A 10 9.42 14.25 8.04
CA SER A 10 8.87 14.41 9.39
C SER A 10 7.91 13.29 9.78
N LEU A 11 7.40 12.53 8.82
CA LEU A 11 6.45 11.42 9.02
C LEU A 11 7.10 10.04 8.93
N ALA A 12 8.41 9.99 8.65
CA ALA A 12 9.15 8.73 8.65
C ALA A 12 9.15 8.11 10.07
N PRO A 13 9.05 6.78 10.20
CA PRO A 13 9.02 5.79 9.13
C PRO A 13 7.61 5.31 8.73
N LEU A 14 6.55 6.04 9.06
CA LEU A 14 5.16 5.62 8.87
C LEU A 14 4.60 6.00 7.49
N VAL A 15 5.00 7.15 6.95
CA VAL A 15 4.59 7.63 5.63
C VAL A 15 5.81 7.67 4.72
N HIS A 16 5.66 7.15 3.50
CA HIS A 16 6.76 7.02 2.54
C HIS A 16 6.82 8.17 1.56
N VAL A 17 5.69 8.49 0.96
CA VAL A 17 5.62 9.48 -0.11
C VAL A 17 4.22 10.08 -0.20
N ILE A 18 4.15 11.37 -0.50
CA ILE A 18 2.97 12.04 -1.01
C ILE A 18 3.22 12.22 -2.50
N TRP A 19 2.29 11.77 -3.32
CA TRP A 19 2.44 11.78 -4.76
C TRP A 19 1.21 12.39 -5.44
N GLU A 20 1.43 13.00 -6.59
CA GLU A 20 0.38 13.45 -7.49
C GLU A 20 0.55 12.77 -8.84
N GLN A 21 -0.54 12.34 -9.43
CA GLN A 21 -0.55 11.77 -10.75
C GLN A 21 -1.71 12.33 -11.57
N ARG A 22 -1.39 12.70 -12.83
CA ARG A 22 -2.36 13.17 -13.82
C ARG A 22 -2.20 12.41 -15.12
N SER A 23 -3.30 12.00 -15.70
CA SER A 23 -3.32 11.35 -17.02
C SER A 23 -4.56 11.79 -17.78
N PRO A 24 -4.41 12.49 -18.90
CA PRO A 24 -5.54 12.82 -19.76
C PRO A 24 -6.02 11.58 -20.51
N GLY A 25 -7.31 11.57 -20.88
CA GLY A 25 -7.93 10.49 -21.62
C GLY A 25 -8.27 9.27 -20.76
N SER A 26 -8.68 8.20 -21.43
CA SER A 26 -9.06 6.94 -20.78
C SER A 26 -7.86 6.02 -20.65
N SER A 27 -7.72 5.39 -19.51
CA SER A 27 -6.72 4.35 -19.25
C SER A 27 -7.28 3.30 -18.31
N ALA A 28 -6.79 2.07 -18.44
CA ALA A 28 -7.12 0.98 -17.55
C ALA A 28 -5.81 0.36 -17.01
N TRP A 29 -5.79 0.09 -15.71
CA TRP A 29 -4.58 -0.35 -15.00
C TRP A 29 -4.89 -1.52 -14.09
N ARG A 30 -3.97 -2.48 -14.07
CA ARG A 30 -3.90 -3.48 -13.00
C ARG A 30 -2.83 -3.05 -12.00
N ILE A 31 -3.25 -2.85 -10.77
CA ILE A 31 -2.39 -2.45 -9.65
C ILE A 31 -2.14 -3.68 -8.79
N LEU A 32 -0.89 -4.10 -8.69
CA LEU A 32 -0.49 -5.23 -7.87
C LEU A 32 -0.37 -4.84 -6.39
N PRO A 33 -0.51 -5.80 -5.46
CA PRO A 33 -0.30 -5.55 -4.04
C PRO A 33 1.07 -4.95 -3.75
N SER A 34 1.11 -3.76 -3.17
CA SER A 34 2.34 -3.02 -2.84
C SER A 34 2.87 -3.29 -1.43
N GLY A 35 2.07 -3.99 -0.60
CA GLY A 35 2.37 -4.12 0.83
C GLY A 35 2.21 -2.82 1.62
N LYS A 36 1.63 -1.80 1.00
CA LYS A 36 1.34 -0.47 1.56
C LYS A 36 -0.15 -0.22 1.57
N VAL A 37 -0.54 0.85 2.24
CA VAL A 37 -1.88 1.43 2.20
C VAL A 37 -1.78 2.85 1.65
N GLU A 38 -2.85 3.36 1.05
CA GLU A 38 -2.84 4.68 0.43
C GLU A 38 -4.09 5.48 0.80
N LEU A 39 -3.89 6.67 1.32
CA LEU A 39 -4.95 7.66 1.45
C LEU A 39 -5.02 8.43 0.13
N ILE A 40 -6.13 8.31 -0.56
CA ILE A 40 -6.32 8.81 -1.92
C ILE A 40 -7.28 10.00 -1.90
N PHE A 41 -6.88 11.10 -2.53
CA PHE A 41 -7.70 12.28 -2.78
C PHE A 41 -7.94 12.40 -4.29
N ASN A 42 -9.15 12.11 -4.72
CA ASN A 42 -9.56 12.22 -6.12
C ASN A 42 -9.93 13.66 -6.46
N LEU A 43 -9.12 14.32 -7.27
CA LEU A 43 -9.34 15.69 -7.75
C LEU A 43 -9.94 15.72 -9.16
N GLY A 44 -9.96 14.57 -9.82
CA GLY A 44 -10.53 14.36 -11.16
C GLY A 44 -11.98 13.85 -11.12
N PRO A 45 -12.48 13.38 -12.27
CA PRO A 45 -13.75 12.68 -12.37
C PRO A 45 -13.78 11.40 -11.51
N PRO A 46 -14.98 10.83 -11.27
CA PRO A 46 -15.10 9.53 -10.62
C PRO A 46 -14.26 8.44 -11.30
N MET A 47 -13.76 7.52 -10.50
CA MET A 47 -12.95 6.38 -10.96
C MET A 47 -13.79 5.12 -10.95
N ASP A 48 -13.71 4.30 -12.01
CA ASP A 48 -14.41 3.04 -12.08
C ASP A 48 -13.50 1.86 -11.76
N ARG A 49 -14.02 0.91 -10.97
CA ARG A 49 -13.35 -0.37 -10.76
C ARG A 49 -13.78 -1.33 -11.88
N VAL A 50 -12.82 -1.73 -12.72
CA VAL A 50 -13.04 -2.74 -13.75
C VAL A 50 -13.01 -4.11 -13.08
N GLU A 51 -14.17 -4.73 -12.91
CA GLU A 51 -14.38 -6.08 -12.40
C GLU A 51 -13.63 -6.51 -11.14
N GLY A 52 -14.36 -6.70 -10.12
CA GLY A 52 -14.05 -7.54 -8.99
C GLY A 52 -15.37 -7.87 -8.32
N LYS A 53 -15.69 -9.15 -8.16
CA LYS A 53 -16.84 -9.57 -7.38
C LYS A 53 -16.89 -8.74 -6.10
N ARG A 54 -17.98 -8.01 -5.92
CA ARG A 54 -18.33 -7.37 -4.66
C ARG A 54 -18.21 -8.41 -3.54
N VAL A 55 -17.17 -8.33 -2.75
CA VAL A 55 -17.11 -9.07 -1.50
C VAL A 55 -17.86 -8.19 -0.50
N GLY A 56 -19.15 -8.48 -0.35
CA GLY A 56 -20.01 -7.98 0.71
C GLY A 56 -20.12 -6.46 0.85
N GLY A 57 -21.03 -5.83 0.11
CA GLY A 57 -21.40 -4.44 0.28
C GLY A 57 -21.33 -3.59 -0.98
N SER A 58 -22.17 -2.57 -1.05
CA SER A 58 -22.23 -1.60 -2.14
C SER A 58 -21.09 -0.60 -2.00
N PHE A 59 -19.89 -0.99 -2.43
CA PHE A 59 -18.77 -0.09 -2.53
C PHE A 59 -18.79 0.58 -3.91
N ASP A 60 -19.06 1.87 -3.95
CA ASP A 60 -18.88 2.73 -5.11
C ASP A 60 -17.86 3.82 -4.76
N PRO A 61 -16.54 3.58 -4.95
CA PRO A 61 -15.52 4.59 -4.72
C PRO A 61 -15.56 5.68 -5.79
N THR A 62 -16.40 5.52 -6.80
CA THR A 62 -16.42 6.37 -7.99
C THR A 62 -16.82 7.82 -7.70
N ALA A 63 -17.58 8.05 -6.62
CA ALA A 63 -18.03 9.39 -6.24
C ALA A 63 -17.23 10.01 -5.08
N TRP A 64 -16.24 9.29 -4.52
CA TRP A 64 -15.56 9.76 -3.33
C TRP A 64 -14.39 10.68 -3.65
N PHE A 65 -14.38 11.85 -3.01
CA PHE A 65 -13.21 12.72 -3.03
C PHE A 65 -12.02 12.09 -2.29
N CYS A 66 -12.27 11.45 -1.16
CA CYS A 66 -11.22 10.84 -0.35
C CYS A 66 -11.60 9.43 0.09
N PHE A 67 -10.64 8.53 0.02
CA PHE A 67 -10.78 7.18 0.57
C PHE A 67 -9.41 6.61 0.98
N LEU A 68 -9.43 5.74 1.98
CA LEU A 68 -8.28 4.91 2.34
C LEU A 68 -8.37 3.60 1.55
N SER A 69 -7.46 3.42 0.60
CA SER A 69 -7.22 2.14 -0.06
C SER A 69 -6.37 1.28 0.88
N GLY A 70 -6.97 0.25 1.45
CA GLY A 70 -6.34 -0.58 2.47
C GLY A 70 -5.26 -1.51 1.93
N LEU A 71 -4.77 -2.41 2.79
CA LEU A 71 -3.76 -3.39 2.38
C LEU A 71 -4.37 -4.42 1.44
N HIS A 72 -3.98 -4.39 0.17
CA HIS A 72 -4.45 -5.35 -0.82
C HIS A 72 -3.60 -6.63 -0.82
N THR A 73 -4.28 -7.78 -0.97
CA THR A 73 -3.67 -9.10 -1.14
C THR A 73 -3.91 -9.67 -2.53
N ARG A 74 -4.66 -8.94 -3.37
CA ARG A 74 -4.99 -9.29 -4.77
C ARG A 74 -4.85 -8.06 -5.66
N PRO A 75 -4.68 -8.24 -6.98
CA PRO A 75 -4.63 -7.13 -7.90
C PRO A 75 -5.94 -6.34 -7.89
N LEU A 76 -5.83 -5.04 -8.16
CA LEU A 76 -6.96 -4.15 -8.43
C LEU A 76 -6.93 -3.77 -9.90
N ASP A 77 -8.02 -4.04 -10.62
CA ASP A 77 -8.22 -3.55 -11.96
C ASP A 77 -9.09 -2.29 -11.91
N MET A 78 -8.54 -1.17 -12.40
CA MET A 78 -9.14 0.15 -12.34
C MET A 78 -9.19 0.77 -13.74
N SER A 79 -10.28 1.45 -14.05
CA SER A 79 -10.37 2.32 -15.23
C SER A 79 -10.56 3.77 -14.81
N PHE A 80 -9.97 4.67 -15.60
CA PHE A 80 -9.96 6.10 -15.32
C PHE A 80 -10.24 6.87 -16.59
N HIS A 81 -10.87 8.02 -16.41
CA HIS A 81 -10.99 9.01 -17.46
C HIS A 81 -10.56 10.37 -16.92
N ASN A 82 -9.56 11.00 -17.55
CA ASN A 82 -8.97 12.27 -17.08
C ASN A 82 -8.55 12.21 -15.60
N PHE A 83 -7.72 11.22 -15.29
CA PHE A 83 -7.28 10.95 -13.93
C PHE A 83 -6.48 12.10 -13.32
N HIS A 84 -6.84 12.52 -12.10
CA HIS A 84 -6.09 13.46 -11.28
C HIS A 84 -6.26 13.11 -9.81
N VAL A 85 -5.18 12.64 -9.20
CA VAL A 85 -5.17 12.16 -7.82
C VAL A 85 -3.95 12.68 -7.07
N ILE A 86 -4.14 13.00 -5.79
CA ILE A 86 -3.06 13.08 -4.80
C ILE A 86 -3.19 11.87 -3.88
N GLY A 87 -2.11 11.14 -3.68
CA GLY A 87 -2.05 9.98 -2.80
C GLY A 87 -1.00 10.13 -1.70
N VAL A 88 -1.29 9.56 -0.54
CA VAL A 88 -0.35 9.41 0.57
C VAL A 88 -0.10 7.94 0.79
N GLN A 89 1.08 7.47 0.41
CA GLN A 89 1.47 6.08 0.62
C GLN A 89 2.13 5.88 1.98
N MET A 90 1.64 4.91 2.74
CA MET A 90 2.07 4.68 4.11
C MET A 90 2.21 3.20 4.45
N GLU A 91 2.90 2.92 5.55
CA GLU A 91 2.94 1.58 6.13
C GLU A 91 1.55 1.15 6.61
N PRO A 92 1.19 -0.14 6.54
CA PRO A 92 -0.08 -0.63 7.09
C PRO A 92 -0.29 -0.25 8.56
N ILE A 93 0.79 -0.22 9.33
CA ILE A 93 0.79 0.15 10.75
C ILE A 93 0.34 1.60 10.98
N ALA A 94 0.49 2.48 9.99
CA ALA A 94 0.08 3.87 10.08
C ALA A 94 -1.46 4.03 10.12
N VAL A 95 -2.22 3.06 9.62
CA VAL A 95 -3.69 3.09 9.64
C VAL A 95 -4.20 3.23 11.06
N LYS A 96 -3.71 2.38 11.97
CA LYS A 96 -4.12 2.45 13.38
C LYS A 96 -3.55 3.69 14.06
N ALA A 97 -2.32 4.07 13.77
CA ALA A 97 -1.69 5.24 14.37
C ALA A 97 -2.38 6.56 13.95
N LEU A 98 -2.84 6.67 12.71
CA LEU A 98 -3.49 7.88 12.20
C LEU A 98 -4.99 7.93 12.49
N PHE A 99 -5.68 6.79 12.32
CA PHE A 99 -7.15 6.74 12.27
C PHE A 99 -7.76 5.91 13.40
N GLY A 100 -6.96 5.23 14.23
CA GLY A 100 -7.45 4.37 15.32
C GLY A 100 -8.10 3.06 14.85
N ILE A 101 -8.14 2.80 13.54
CA ILE A 101 -8.80 1.64 12.94
C ILE A 101 -7.83 0.47 12.84
N PRO A 102 -8.19 -0.75 13.31
CA PRO A 102 -7.37 -1.93 13.08
C PRO A 102 -7.16 -2.20 11.58
N CYS A 103 -5.92 -2.37 11.16
CA CYS A 103 -5.57 -2.55 9.74
C CYS A 103 -6.27 -3.75 9.08
N LYS A 104 -6.64 -4.78 9.86
CA LYS A 104 -7.42 -5.94 9.35
C LYS A 104 -8.80 -5.55 8.80
N GLU A 105 -9.39 -4.45 9.29
CA GLU A 105 -10.72 -3.98 8.89
C GLU A 105 -10.70 -3.29 7.52
N VAL A 106 -9.54 -2.82 7.10
CA VAL A 106 -9.34 -2.20 5.79
C VAL A 106 -8.62 -3.14 4.79
N ARG A 107 -8.40 -4.41 5.15
CA ARG A 107 -7.75 -5.37 4.25
C ARG A 107 -8.65 -5.71 3.05
N ASP A 108 -8.11 -5.57 1.84
CA ASP A 108 -8.80 -5.78 0.57
C ASP A 108 -10.07 -4.91 0.43
N TRP A 109 -10.11 -3.78 1.14
CA TRP A 109 -11.23 -2.87 1.23
C TRP A 109 -10.79 -1.42 1.12
N ALA A 110 -11.73 -0.52 0.84
CA ALA A 110 -11.52 0.91 0.96
C ALA A 110 -12.55 1.51 1.94
N VAL A 111 -12.12 2.52 2.70
CA VAL A 111 -12.93 3.23 3.68
C VAL A 111 -13.09 4.67 3.23
N HIS A 112 -14.32 5.20 3.35
CA HIS A 112 -14.62 6.56 2.95
C HIS A 112 -13.89 7.58 3.82
N GLY A 113 -13.42 8.67 3.21
CA GLY A 113 -12.64 9.69 3.91
C GLY A 113 -13.41 10.40 5.05
N GLU A 114 -14.72 10.52 4.93
CA GLU A 114 -15.56 11.09 5.99
C GLU A 114 -15.60 10.26 7.28
N GLU A 115 -15.36 8.95 7.18
CA GLU A 115 -15.26 8.06 8.34
C GLU A 115 -13.88 8.16 9.03
N LEU A 116 -12.89 8.75 8.36
CA LEU A 116 -11.50 8.82 8.80
C LEU A 116 -11.10 10.20 9.29
N LEU A 117 -11.59 11.24 8.64
CA LEU A 117 -11.13 12.62 8.76
C LEU A 117 -12.31 13.55 8.99
N ALA A 118 -12.42 14.09 10.20
CA ALA A 118 -13.50 15.01 10.56
C ALA A 118 -13.49 16.30 9.70
N GLU A 119 -12.28 16.73 9.28
CA GLU A 119 -12.09 17.95 8.52
C GLU A 119 -12.05 17.72 6.99
N ILE A 120 -12.68 16.66 6.49
CA ILE A 120 -12.56 16.25 5.08
C ILE A 120 -12.91 17.36 4.08
N ARG A 121 -13.93 18.22 4.41
CA ARG A 121 -14.32 19.33 3.55
C ARG A 121 -13.25 20.41 3.45
N MET A 122 -12.62 20.74 4.58
CA MET A 122 -11.49 21.68 4.60
C MET A 122 -10.31 21.14 3.78
N ILE A 123 -10.06 19.83 3.86
CA ILE A 123 -9.02 19.17 3.08
C ILE A 123 -9.36 19.25 1.58
N GLU A 124 -10.61 18.99 1.21
CA GLU A 124 -11.08 19.08 -0.17
C GLU A 124 -10.92 20.50 -0.72
N ASP A 125 -11.39 21.50 0.01
CA ASP A 125 -11.28 22.91 -0.40
C ASP A 125 -9.81 23.30 -0.61
N HIS A 126 -8.93 22.88 0.30
CA HIS A 126 -7.49 23.17 0.19
C HIS A 126 -6.85 22.48 -1.02
N LEU A 127 -7.12 21.19 -1.23
CA LEU A 127 -6.51 20.41 -2.32
C LEU A 127 -7.07 20.79 -3.70
N ARG A 128 -8.35 21.20 -3.80
CA ARG A 128 -8.95 21.72 -5.03
C ARG A 128 -8.62 23.19 -5.28
N GLY A 129 -8.22 23.91 -4.24
CA GLY A 129 -7.83 25.31 -4.32
C GLY A 129 -6.55 25.55 -5.16
N PRO A 130 -6.22 26.83 -5.40
CA PRO A 130 -4.99 27.20 -6.11
C PRO A 130 -3.75 26.76 -5.32
N GLY A 131 -2.64 26.56 -6.03
CA GLY A 131 -1.35 26.20 -5.46
C GLY A 131 -0.67 25.07 -6.21
N THR A 132 0.63 24.97 -6.03
CA THR A 132 1.48 23.93 -6.61
C THR A 132 1.29 22.60 -5.85
N PHE A 133 1.67 21.50 -6.48
CA PHE A 133 1.72 20.19 -5.79
C PHE A 133 2.57 20.25 -4.52
N HIS A 134 3.72 20.91 -4.58
CA HIS A 134 4.63 21.01 -3.42
C HIS A 134 3.97 21.70 -2.22
N GLU A 135 3.26 22.80 -2.43
CA GLU A 135 2.53 23.50 -1.35
C GLU A 135 1.44 22.61 -0.74
N LYS A 136 0.68 21.90 -1.57
CA LYS A 136 -0.35 20.95 -1.14
C LYS A 136 0.25 19.77 -0.37
N ALA A 137 1.36 19.21 -0.84
CA ALA A 137 2.06 18.12 -0.18
C ALA A 137 2.64 18.53 1.18
N CYS A 138 3.27 19.70 1.28
CA CYS A 138 3.75 20.25 2.55
C CYS A 138 2.61 20.52 3.53
N TRP A 139 1.45 20.93 3.03
CA TRP A 139 0.28 21.14 3.87
C TRP A 139 -0.28 19.80 4.39
N LEU A 140 -0.41 18.77 3.52
CA LEU A 140 -0.80 17.42 3.92
C LEU A 140 0.19 16.82 4.93
N GLU A 141 1.48 17.01 4.73
CA GLU A 141 2.50 16.55 5.68
C GLU A 141 2.27 17.16 7.08
N ARG A 142 2.02 18.47 7.17
CA ARG A 142 1.71 19.13 8.46
C ARG A 142 0.41 18.61 9.09
N LEU A 143 -0.63 18.39 8.28
CA LEU A 143 -1.89 17.82 8.76
C LEU A 143 -1.68 16.43 9.36
N LEU A 144 -1.03 15.53 8.62
CA LEU A 144 -0.75 14.16 9.07
C LEU A 144 0.17 14.13 10.30
N HIS A 145 1.16 15.03 10.35
CA HIS A 145 2.01 15.19 11.52
C HIS A 145 1.18 15.59 12.75
N GLY A 146 0.24 16.53 12.61
CA GLY A 146 -0.68 16.93 13.67
C GLY A 146 -1.59 15.78 14.13
N LEU A 147 -2.05 14.92 13.24
CA LEU A 147 -2.82 13.70 13.58
C LEU A 147 -1.96 12.71 14.36
N LEU A 148 -0.76 12.40 13.87
CA LEU A 148 0.16 11.49 14.55
C LEU A 148 0.60 11.99 15.93
N ALA A 149 0.87 13.28 16.06
CA ALA A 149 1.27 13.89 17.34
C ALA A 149 0.21 13.76 18.44
N ARG A 150 -1.07 13.64 18.06
CA ARG A 150 -2.19 13.42 18.97
C ARG A 150 -2.56 11.94 19.16
N SER A 151 -1.92 11.05 18.41
CA SER A 151 -2.24 9.63 18.45
C SER A 151 -1.69 8.95 19.71
N PRO A 152 -2.52 8.26 20.51
CA PRO A 152 -2.06 7.46 21.62
C PRO A 152 -1.26 6.22 21.16
N ASP A 153 -1.36 5.87 19.90
CA ASP A 153 -0.78 4.67 19.31
C ASP A 153 0.58 4.92 18.63
N LEU A 154 1.06 6.18 18.54
CA LEU A 154 2.26 6.54 17.78
C LEU A 154 3.52 5.81 18.26
N GLU A 155 3.81 5.86 19.56
CA GLU A 155 5.00 5.21 20.11
C GLU A 155 4.99 3.70 19.82
N ARG A 156 3.83 3.07 20.01
CA ARG A 156 3.65 1.65 19.73
C ARG A 156 3.84 1.32 18.25
N ALA A 157 3.33 2.16 17.38
CA ALA A 157 3.48 2.00 15.93
C ALA A 157 4.97 2.05 15.52
N VAL A 158 5.72 3.01 16.03
CA VAL A 158 7.16 3.14 15.73
C VAL A 158 7.96 1.93 16.23
N GLN A 159 7.70 1.48 17.45
CA GLN A 159 8.35 0.29 18.02
C GLN A 159 8.07 -0.97 17.20
N LEU A 160 6.79 -1.22 16.87
CA LEU A 160 6.39 -2.39 16.09
C LEU A 160 6.95 -2.33 14.68
N ARG A 161 6.97 -1.16 14.05
CA ARG A 161 7.53 -0.98 12.71
C ARG A 161 9.02 -1.36 12.68
N GLY A 162 9.79 -0.98 13.70
CA GLY A 162 11.19 -1.37 13.82
C GLY A 162 11.36 -2.91 13.88
N ALA A 163 10.61 -3.59 14.74
CA ALA A 163 10.63 -5.05 14.83
C ALA A 163 10.23 -5.74 13.54
N VAL A 164 9.18 -5.24 12.87
CA VAL A 164 8.69 -5.78 11.59
C VAL A 164 9.72 -5.59 10.48
N ALA A 165 10.44 -4.46 10.43
CA ALA A 165 11.49 -4.22 9.44
C ALA A 165 12.62 -5.26 9.53
N VAL A 166 13.05 -5.58 10.74
CA VAL A 166 14.05 -6.65 10.96
C VAL A 166 13.52 -8.01 10.48
N MET A 167 12.29 -8.35 10.83
CA MET A 167 11.67 -9.62 10.40
C MET A 167 11.54 -9.72 8.88
N VAL A 168 11.23 -8.62 8.19
CA VAL A 168 11.16 -8.59 6.72
C VAL A 168 12.54 -8.80 6.12
N ALA A 169 13.59 -8.16 6.66
CA ALA A 169 14.97 -8.34 6.21
C ALA A 169 15.41 -9.81 6.34
N GLU A 170 15.25 -10.41 7.52
CA GLU A 170 15.56 -11.83 7.77
C GLU A 170 14.78 -12.77 6.83
N GLY A 171 13.51 -12.47 6.58
CA GLY A 171 12.67 -13.24 5.67
C GLY A 171 13.13 -13.21 4.22
N LYS A 172 13.72 -12.10 3.77
CA LYS A 172 14.35 -11.97 2.43
C LYS A 172 15.65 -12.76 2.31
N GLU A 173 16.40 -12.88 3.40
CA GLU A 173 17.60 -13.71 3.47
C GLU A 173 17.30 -15.21 3.54
N GLY A 174 16.03 -15.62 3.41
CA GLY A 174 15.61 -17.02 3.48
C GLY A 174 15.59 -17.61 4.87
N GLN A 175 15.80 -16.78 5.92
CA GLN A 175 15.76 -17.23 7.31
C GLN A 175 14.33 -17.55 7.74
N ARG A 176 14.20 -18.57 8.60
CA ARG A 176 12.91 -18.90 9.21
C ARG A 176 12.58 -17.92 10.33
N VAL A 177 11.82 -16.87 9.98
CA VAL A 177 11.39 -15.85 10.94
C VAL A 177 10.32 -16.40 11.86
N ARG A 178 10.60 -16.35 13.19
CA ARG A 178 9.61 -16.62 14.24
C ARG A 178 9.24 -15.31 14.92
N ALA A 179 8.09 -14.76 14.50
CA ALA A 179 7.60 -13.46 14.98
C ALA A 179 7.42 -13.43 16.51
N GLU A 180 6.98 -14.55 17.12
CA GLU A 180 6.78 -14.68 18.55
C GLU A 180 8.09 -14.50 19.34
N GLY A 181 9.18 -15.08 18.85
CA GLY A 181 10.51 -14.95 19.47
C GLY A 181 11.06 -13.51 19.40
N ARG A 182 10.75 -12.79 18.33
CA ARG A 182 11.19 -11.40 18.14
C ARG A 182 10.39 -10.40 18.99
N LEU A 183 9.11 -10.65 19.17
CA LEU A 183 8.21 -9.74 19.89
C LEU A 183 8.08 -10.10 21.38
N GLY A 184 8.56 -11.27 21.80
CA GLY A 184 8.43 -11.73 23.18
C GLY A 184 7.00 -12.10 23.59
N TYR A 185 6.13 -12.38 22.63
CA TYR A 185 4.72 -12.72 22.85
C TYR A 185 4.40 -14.16 22.49
N SER A 186 3.30 -14.71 23.04
CA SER A 186 2.77 -15.98 22.59
C SER A 186 2.36 -15.90 21.12
N ARG A 187 2.32 -17.06 20.44
CA ARG A 187 1.90 -17.15 19.03
C ARG A 187 0.51 -16.53 18.77
N MET A 188 -0.43 -16.77 19.69
CA MET A 188 -1.78 -16.23 19.57
C MET A 188 -1.78 -14.71 19.69
N HIS A 189 -1.06 -14.16 20.66
CA HIS A 189 -0.94 -12.70 20.84
C HIS A 189 -0.24 -12.04 19.65
N THR A 190 0.85 -12.64 19.15
CA THR A 190 1.57 -12.16 17.97
C THR A 190 0.67 -12.14 16.73
N ASN A 191 -0.13 -13.20 16.49
CA ASN A 191 -1.07 -13.22 15.38
C ASN A 191 -2.11 -12.10 15.49
N ARG A 192 -2.68 -11.90 16.69
CA ARG A 192 -3.66 -10.82 16.91
C ARG A 192 -3.04 -9.45 16.69
N LEU A 193 -1.85 -9.22 17.22
CA LEU A 193 -1.10 -7.97 17.06
C LEU A 193 -0.82 -7.67 15.58
N PHE A 194 -0.35 -8.68 14.83
CA PHE A 194 -0.09 -8.50 13.40
C PHE A 194 -1.37 -8.22 12.59
N GLN A 195 -2.47 -8.89 12.86
CA GLN A 195 -3.74 -8.61 12.20
C GLN A 195 -4.24 -7.20 12.51
N GLU A 196 -4.09 -6.76 13.75
CA GLU A 196 -4.51 -5.44 14.19
C GLU A 196 -3.70 -4.32 13.53
N TRP A 197 -2.37 -4.47 13.46
CA TRP A 197 -1.46 -3.43 13.01
C TRP A 197 -1.02 -3.56 11.56
N MET A 198 -0.86 -4.79 11.05
CA MET A 198 -0.38 -5.09 9.70
C MET A 198 -1.48 -5.59 8.75
N GLY A 199 -2.70 -5.81 9.24
CA GLY A 199 -3.81 -6.35 8.45
C GLY A 199 -3.75 -7.86 8.17
N LEU A 200 -2.60 -8.52 8.38
CA LEU A 200 -2.34 -9.91 8.04
C LEU A 200 -1.64 -10.63 9.20
N PRO A 201 -1.81 -11.96 9.35
CA PRO A 201 -0.94 -12.76 10.21
C PRO A 201 0.53 -12.69 9.76
N PRO A 202 1.52 -12.91 10.67
CA PRO A 202 2.94 -12.75 10.36
C PRO A 202 3.41 -13.47 9.10
N GLY A 203 3.06 -14.76 8.95
CA GLY A 203 3.47 -15.55 7.79
C GLY A 203 2.88 -15.04 6.47
N ALA A 204 1.62 -14.58 6.47
CA ALA A 204 0.99 -14.00 5.29
C ALA A 204 1.60 -12.63 4.94
N PHE A 205 1.88 -11.80 5.95
CA PHE A 205 2.55 -10.52 5.76
C PHE A 205 3.95 -10.69 5.16
N LEU A 206 4.76 -11.61 5.70
CA LEU A 206 6.09 -11.88 5.17
C LEU A 206 6.05 -12.45 3.72
N ARG A 207 5.05 -13.28 3.39
CA ARG A 207 4.86 -13.72 2.00
C ARG A 207 4.56 -12.55 1.08
N LEU A 208 3.70 -11.62 1.49
CA LEU A 208 3.41 -10.41 0.74
C LEU A 208 4.68 -9.55 0.54
N GLN A 209 5.51 -9.40 1.58
CA GLN A 209 6.75 -8.62 1.49
C GLN A 209 7.79 -9.26 0.55
N ARG A 210 7.87 -10.61 0.49
CA ARG A 210 8.70 -11.31 -0.51
C ARG A 210 8.19 -11.07 -1.93
N PHE A 211 6.87 -11.13 -2.11
CA PHE A 211 6.25 -10.82 -3.40
C PHE A 211 6.56 -9.39 -3.85
N VAL A 212 6.40 -8.40 -2.98
CA VAL A 212 6.74 -7.01 -3.27
C VAL A 212 8.22 -6.85 -3.64
N GLY A 213 9.12 -7.49 -2.89
CA GLY A 213 10.54 -7.52 -3.23
C GLY A 213 10.80 -8.11 -4.63
N ALA A 214 10.13 -9.21 -4.96
CA ALA A 214 10.25 -9.85 -6.27
C ALA A 214 9.69 -8.98 -7.41
N VAL A 215 8.59 -8.25 -7.18
CA VAL A 215 8.05 -7.26 -8.15
C VAL A 215 9.08 -6.19 -8.46
N HIS A 216 9.69 -5.59 -7.43
CA HIS A 216 10.74 -4.58 -7.61
C HIS A 216 11.98 -5.15 -8.31
N HIS A 217 12.40 -6.36 -7.95
CA HIS A 217 13.55 -7.03 -8.59
C HIS A 217 13.28 -7.28 -10.07
N LEU A 218 12.12 -7.86 -10.41
CA LEU A 218 11.72 -8.11 -11.81
C LEU A 218 11.57 -6.81 -12.61
N HIS A 219 11.21 -5.73 -11.94
CA HIS A 219 11.07 -4.42 -12.57
C HIS A 219 12.42 -3.81 -12.92
N GLY A 220 13.38 -3.88 -12.00
CA GLY A 220 14.70 -3.22 -12.10
C GLY A 220 15.77 -4.06 -12.77
N SER A 221 15.54 -5.37 -13.05
CA SER A 221 16.56 -6.25 -13.62
C SER A 221 16.04 -7.16 -14.73
N SER A 222 16.98 -7.74 -15.47
CA SER A 222 16.75 -8.83 -16.43
C SER A 222 17.17 -10.19 -15.89
N ASP A 223 17.43 -10.32 -14.59
CA ASP A 223 17.89 -11.54 -13.95
C ASP A 223 16.96 -12.73 -14.23
N GLU A 224 17.54 -13.94 -14.26
CA GLU A 224 16.77 -15.16 -14.40
C GLU A 224 15.79 -15.33 -13.22
N LEU A 225 14.64 -15.96 -13.48
CA LEU A 225 13.60 -16.17 -12.47
C LEU A 225 14.10 -16.95 -11.25
N THR A 226 15.06 -17.84 -11.44
CA THR A 226 15.72 -18.59 -10.36
C THR A 226 16.49 -17.65 -9.42
N SER A 227 17.27 -16.73 -10.00
CA SER A 227 18.03 -15.73 -9.23
C SER A 227 17.09 -14.79 -8.47
N VAL A 228 16.03 -14.32 -9.13
CA VAL A 228 14.98 -13.50 -8.48
C VAL A 228 14.34 -14.25 -7.31
N ALA A 229 14.04 -15.55 -7.47
CA ALA A 229 13.45 -16.37 -6.41
C ALA A 229 14.35 -16.41 -5.17
N TYR A 230 15.61 -16.80 -5.34
CA TYR A 230 16.54 -16.90 -4.20
C TYR A 230 16.82 -15.55 -3.53
N ALA A 231 17.03 -14.50 -4.33
CA ALA A 231 17.28 -13.14 -3.81
C ALA A 231 16.11 -12.57 -2.98
N ASN A 232 14.89 -13.11 -3.14
CA ASN A 232 13.71 -12.69 -2.39
C ASN A 232 13.24 -13.74 -1.35
N GLY A 233 14.10 -14.71 -0.99
CA GLY A 233 13.85 -15.67 0.09
C GLY A 233 12.82 -16.76 -0.24
N TYR A 234 12.66 -17.10 -1.52
CA TYR A 234 11.91 -18.29 -1.94
C TYR A 234 12.81 -19.50 -1.93
N HIS A 235 12.24 -20.65 -1.62
CA HIS A 235 12.98 -21.91 -1.54
C HIS A 235 13.47 -22.40 -2.90
N ASP A 236 12.62 -22.24 -3.93
CA ASP A 236 12.90 -22.62 -5.31
C ASP A 236 12.05 -21.79 -6.29
N GLN A 237 12.32 -21.94 -7.58
CA GLN A 237 11.61 -21.22 -8.64
C GLN A 237 10.12 -21.62 -8.73
N ALA A 238 9.76 -22.87 -8.48
CA ALA A 238 8.36 -23.31 -8.55
C ALA A 238 7.52 -22.68 -7.45
N HIS A 239 8.04 -22.65 -6.22
CA HIS A 239 7.42 -21.94 -5.08
C HIS A 239 7.28 -20.44 -5.37
N PHE A 240 8.32 -19.83 -5.99
CA PHE A 240 8.25 -18.43 -6.41
C PHE A 240 7.12 -18.17 -7.42
N ILE A 241 7.08 -18.95 -8.52
CA ILE A 241 6.07 -18.79 -9.58
C ILE A 241 4.67 -18.94 -9.03
N HIS A 242 4.42 -19.94 -8.18
CA HIS A 242 3.13 -20.17 -7.55
C HIS A 242 2.73 -19.01 -6.64
N SER A 243 3.61 -18.61 -5.73
CA SER A 243 3.37 -17.50 -4.81
C SER A 243 3.17 -16.16 -5.54
N PHE A 244 3.92 -15.92 -6.59
CA PHE A 244 3.77 -14.71 -7.41
C PHE A 244 2.41 -14.69 -8.12
N HIS A 245 1.98 -15.84 -8.66
CA HIS A 245 0.68 -15.97 -9.31
C HIS A 245 -0.48 -15.71 -8.33
N ASP A 246 -0.37 -16.16 -7.07
CA ASP A 246 -1.39 -15.94 -6.04
C ASP A 246 -1.66 -14.44 -5.82
N PHE A 247 -0.61 -13.60 -5.83
CA PHE A 247 -0.73 -12.14 -5.61
C PHE A 247 -0.97 -11.33 -6.88
N ALA A 248 -0.36 -11.72 -8.01
CA ALA A 248 -0.40 -10.96 -9.25
C ALA A 248 -1.50 -11.39 -10.22
N GLY A 249 -2.09 -12.59 -10.02
CA GLY A 249 -3.02 -13.20 -10.97
C GLY A 249 -2.36 -13.59 -12.30
N MET A 250 -1.01 -13.60 -12.36
CA MET A 250 -0.26 -13.96 -13.55
C MET A 250 1.15 -14.47 -13.21
N ALA A 251 1.80 -15.15 -14.16
CA ALA A 251 3.17 -15.62 -14.00
C ALA A 251 4.20 -14.46 -14.02
N PRO A 252 5.36 -14.58 -13.31
CA PRO A 252 6.40 -13.55 -13.25
C PRO A 252 6.93 -13.12 -14.62
N GLY A 253 7.07 -14.07 -15.56
CA GLY A 253 7.52 -13.79 -16.93
C GLY A 253 6.52 -12.88 -17.68
N ARG A 254 5.21 -13.11 -17.49
CA ARG A 254 4.17 -12.25 -18.08
C ARG A 254 4.20 -10.85 -17.47
N TYR A 255 4.37 -10.73 -16.16
CA TYR A 255 4.55 -9.42 -15.50
C TYR A 255 5.73 -8.66 -16.12
N ARG A 256 6.89 -9.31 -16.27
CA ARG A 256 8.09 -8.70 -16.86
C ARG A 256 7.85 -8.16 -18.27
N ALA A 257 7.05 -8.87 -19.08
CA ALA A 257 6.73 -8.46 -20.44
C ALA A 257 5.74 -7.27 -20.50
N LEU A 258 4.87 -7.12 -19.48
CA LEU A 258 3.81 -6.09 -19.44
C LEU A 258 4.14 -4.91 -18.54
N ARG A 259 5.27 -4.93 -17.83
CA ARG A 259 5.64 -3.88 -16.86
C ARG A 259 5.69 -2.50 -17.52
N THR A 260 5.20 -1.51 -16.80
CA THR A 260 5.25 -0.09 -17.18
C THR A 260 6.44 0.60 -16.51
N GLU A 261 6.49 1.92 -16.48
CA GLU A 261 7.55 2.68 -15.79
C GLU A 261 7.48 2.56 -14.25
N LEU A 262 6.29 2.24 -13.70
CA LEU A 262 6.09 2.12 -12.25
C LEU A 262 5.98 0.65 -11.83
N PRO A 263 6.74 0.22 -10.81
CA PRO A 263 6.65 -1.13 -10.28
C PRO A 263 5.24 -1.46 -9.79
N GLY A 264 4.75 -2.65 -10.17
CA GLY A 264 3.43 -3.11 -9.72
C GLY A 264 2.23 -2.49 -10.44
N GLN A 265 2.44 -1.65 -11.45
CA GLN A 265 1.37 -1.14 -12.33
C GLN A 265 1.51 -1.75 -13.73
N LEU A 266 0.38 -2.15 -14.30
CA LEU A 266 0.31 -2.75 -15.64
C LEU A 266 -0.83 -2.07 -16.42
N ALA A 267 -0.58 -1.69 -17.65
CA ALA A 267 -1.65 -1.24 -18.57
C ALA A 267 -2.52 -2.44 -18.99
N LEU A 268 -3.84 -2.28 -18.98
CA LEU A 268 -4.84 -3.28 -19.39
C LEU A 268 -5.34 -3.01 -20.79
#